data_5e8edd043f0a29296a661e25c38ab61e
#
_entry.id   5e8edd043f0a29296a661e25c38ab61e
#
_cell.length_a   1.000
_cell.length_b   1.000
_cell.length_c   1.000
_cell.angle_alpha   90.00
_cell.angle_beta   90.00
_cell.angle_gamma   90.00
#
_symmetry.space_group_name_H-M   'P 1'
#
loop_
_entity.id
_entity.type
_entity.pdbx_description
1 polymer ?
#
loop_
_entity_poly.entity_id
_entity_poly.type
_entity_poly.pdbx_seq_one_letter_code
_entity_poly.pdbx_strand_id
1 'polypeptide(L)'
;MADHDPHVRQRVVLLIDGLGWHQLRDRTAIAPTLAGLAGTVITSVAPTTTATALTSLTTGMCPGEHGLVGYRMDMGSSVMNTLRWGDERGDLRRTHAPADVQPCVPFMGVKVPVVSKAELEDTGFTEAHLRGSTPRGWRVASSIPVIIEQLLAAGEPIVYAYYDGLDKVSHERGFGPHYDAELRACDRLVADIMASLPDGVALYVTADHGQVQVGGNILQQPTEVMACVARQSGEGRFRWLHARRGAERDLVSACIEVHSDVAWVVTRDQILEEQWFGPVVRPAALRRLGDVALVARDDVTFDDPADGGHFVLQCRHGSMTPAEVEVPLLVHVAQR
;
A
#
# COMPACT_ATOMS: atom_id res chain seq x y z
N MET A 1 11.67 -6.25 -18.63
CA MET A 1 11.94 -6.45 -20.08
C MET A 1 12.00 -5.12 -20.86
N ALA A 2 11.15 -4.14 -20.61
CA ALA A 2 11.26 -2.82 -21.29
C ALA A 2 12.45 -1.95 -20.82
N ASP A 3 13.09 -2.28 -19.71
CA ASP A 3 14.21 -1.51 -19.14
C ASP A 3 15.50 -1.53 -19.99
N HIS A 4 15.59 -2.48 -20.92
CA HIS A 4 16.73 -2.59 -21.85
C HIS A 4 16.37 -2.29 -23.30
N ASP A 5 15.15 -1.79 -23.56
CA ASP A 5 14.79 -1.35 -24.90
C ASP A 5 15.52 -0.02 -25.20
N PRO A 6 16.49 0.00 -26.13
CA PRO A 6 17.27 1.21 -26.46
C PRO A 6 16.41 2.32 -27.08
N HIS A 7 15.18 2.02 -27.47
CA HIS A 7 14.23 3.00 -28.00
C HIS A 7 13.44 3.75 -26.92
N VAL A 8 13.43 3.25 -25.67
CA VAL A 8 12.75 3.91 -24.55
C VAL A 8 13.62 5.02 -23.99
N ARG A 9 13.18 6.27 -24.16
CA ARG A 9 13.88 7.49 -23.70
C ARG A 9 13.30 8.06 -22.41
N GLN A 10 11.99 7.93 -22.22
CA GLN A 10 11.27 8.45 -21.04
C GLN A 10 10.32 7.39 -20.49
N ARG A 11 10.02 7.46 -19.20
CA ARG A 11 9.18 6.48 -18.51
C ARG A 11 8.11 7.18 -17.69
N VAL A 12 6.90 6.66 -17.74
CA VAL A 12 5.80 7.01 -16.86
C VAL A 12 5.47 5.79 -16.02
N VAL A 13 5.46 5.94 -14.71
CA VAL A 13 4.98 4.91 -13.77
C VAL A 13 3.65 5.40 -13.21
N LEU A 14 2.57 4.76 -13.58
CA LEU A 14 1.24 5.00 -13.03
C LEU A 14 0.92 3.93 -12.01
N LEU A 15 0.74 4.35 -10.77
CA LEU A 15 0.23 3.50 -9.70
C LEU A 15 -1.25 3.77 -9.50
N ILE A 16 -2.07 2.72 -9.62
CA ILE A 16 -3.50 2.73 -9.31
C ILE A 16 -3.68 1.97 -8.00
N ASP A 17 -3.94 2.70 -6.92
CA ASP A 17 -4.09 2.16 -5.57
C ASP A 17 -5.20 1.11 -5.50
N GLY A 18 -4.89 -0.04 -4.92
CA GLY A 18 -5.84 -1.14 -4.74
C GLY A 18 -6.19 -1.93 -6.01
N LEU A 19 -5.48 -1.74 -7.13
CA LEU A 19 -5.68 -2.52 -8.36
C LEU A 19 -5.01 -3.89 -8.25
N GLY A 20 -5.67 -4.85 -7.62
CA GLY A 20 -5.17 -6.23 -7.53
C GLY A 20 -5.23 -6.97 -8.87
N TRP A 21 -4.31 -7.91 -9.05
CA TRP A 21 -4.26 -8.76 -10.24
C TRP A 21 -5.54 -9.56 -10.43
N HIS A 22 -6.05 -10.20 -9.38
CA HIS A 22 -7.26 -11.01 -9.44
C HIS A 22 -8.49 -10.16 -9.76
N GLN A 23 -8.63 -8.99 -9.11
CA GLN A 23 -9.75 -8.06 -9.35
C GLN A 23 -9.78 -7.57 -10.80
N LEU A 24 -8.61 -7.31 -11.41
CA LEU A 24 -8.50 -6.94 -12.82
C LEU A 24 -8.85 -8.13 -13.74
N ARG A 25 -8.34 -9.31 -13.46
CA ARG A 25 -8.59 -10.51 -14.27
C ARG A 25 -10.05 -10.91 -14.30
N ASP A 26 -10.75 -10.78 -13.19
CA ASP A 26 -12.19 -11.06 -13.08
C ASP A 26 -13.05 -10.03 -13.84
N ARG A 27 -12.47 -8.87 -14.22
CA ARG A 27 -13.18 -7.71 -14.82
C ARG A 27 -12.58 -7.24 -16.14
N THR A 28 -11.99 -8.15 -16.92
CA THR A 28 -11.34 -7.82 -18.21
C THR A 28 -12.28 -7.14 -19.19
N ALA A 29 -13.58 -7.48 -19.17
CA ALA A 29 -14.59 -6.84 -20.00
C ALA A 29 -14.92 -5.39 -19.58
N ILE A 30 -14.63 -5.03 -18.32
CA ILE A 30 -14.85 -3.68 -17.77
C ILE A 30 -13.62 -2.80 -18.04
N ALA A 31 -12.43 -3.39 -18.00
CA ALA A 31 -11.15 -2.70 -18.19
C ALA A 31 -10.36 -3.31 -19.37
N PRO A 32 -10.88 -3.20 -20.62
CA PRO A 32 -10.27 -3.83 -21.78
C PRO A 32 -8.89 -3.26 -22.14
N THR A 33 -8.63 -1.98 -21.88
CA THR A 33 -7.33 -1.33 -22.12
C THR A 33 -6.27 -1.95 -21.19
N LEU A 34 -6.53 -1.93 -19.88
CA LEU A 34 -5.64 -2.55 -18.87
C LEU A 34 -5.43 -4.04 -19.14
N ALA A 35 -6.50 -4.77 -19.42
CA ALA A 35 -6.44 -6.21 -19.70
C ALA A 35 -5.71 -6.56 -21.00
N GLY A 36 -5.66 -5.63 -21.95
CA GLY A 36 -4.98 -5.79 -23.24
C GLY A 36 -3.50 -5.43 -23.22
N LEU A 37 -3.01 -4.79 -22.17
CA LEU A 37 -1.58 -4.46 -22.04
C LEU A 37 -0.73 -5.72 -21.83
N ALA A 38 0.48 -5.69 -22.39
CA ALA A 38 1.48 -6.70 -22.10
C ALA A 38 1.94 -6.56 -20.64
N GLY A 39 2.16 -7.68 -19.96
CA GLY A 39 2.61 -7.61 -18.57
C GLY A 39 2.58 -8.95 -17.85
N THR A 40 2.82 -8.88 -16.55
CA THR A 40 2.88 -10.04 -15.67
C THR A 40 2.32 -9.67 -14.29
N VAL A 41 2.06 -10.68 -13.49
CA VAL A 41 1.81 -10.53 -12.06
C VAL A 41 3.14 -10.37 -11.32
N ILE A 42 3.17 -9.46 -10.37
CA ILE A 42 4.25 -9.32 -9.38
C ILE A 42 3.65 -9.33 -7.98
N THR A 43 4.49 -9.43 -6.96
CA THR A 43 4.03 -9.39 -5.57
C THR A 43 4.33 -8.04 -4.94
N SER A 44 3.40 -7.58 -4.12
CA SER A 44 3.60 -6.48 -3.18
C SER A 44 4.44 -6.94 -1.98
N VAL A 45 4.56 -6.10 -0.97
CA VAL A 45 5.34 -6.33 0.25
C VAL A 45 4.44 -6.68 1.44
N ALA A 46 5.03 -7.16 2.53
CA ALA A 46 4.32 -7.41 3.80
C ALA A 46 4.48 -6.21 4.76
N PRO A 47 3.37 -5.75 5.38
CA PRO A 47 1.99 -6.00 5.02
C PRO A 47 1.60 -5.32 3.69
N THR A 48 0.56 -5.83 3.02
CA THR A 48 0.04 -5.28 1.75
C THR A 48 -0.79 -4.03 2.02
N THR A 49 -0.15 -2.96 2.43
CA THR A 49 -0.78 -1.69 2.78
C THR A 49 -0.11 -0.52 2.08
N THR A 50 -0.89 0.47 1.68
CA THR A 50 -0.44 1.68 0.96
C THR A 50 0.84 2.28 1.57
N ALA A 51 0.86 2.47 2.89
CA ALA A 51 2.01 3.10 3.55
C ALA A 51 3.32 2.32 3.35
N THR A 52 3.28 1.00 3.47
CA THR A 52 4.46 0.14 3.31
C THR A 52 4.83 -0.03 1.85
N ALA A 53 3.86 -0.33 1.00
CA ALA A 53 4.10 -0.64 -0.41
C ALA A 53 4.56 0.58 -1.21
N LEU A 54 3.94 1.76 -1.05
CA LEU A 54 4.41 2.99 -1.72
C LEU A 54 5.82 3.37 -1.28
N THR A 55 6.14 3.17 0.00
CA THR A 55 7.50 3.45 0.49
C THR A 55 8.52 2.48 -0.10
N SER A 56 8.21 1.19 -0.18
CA SER A 56 9.08 0.21 -0.86
C SER A 56 9.27 0.55 -2.34
N LEU A 57 8.20 0.91 -3.04
CA LEU A 57 8.26 1.26 -4.46
C LEU A 57 9.13 2.49 -4.72
N THR A 58 9.00 3.53 -3.89
CA THR A 58 9.72 4.78 -4.10
C THR A 58 11.17 4.74 -3.61
N THR A 59 11.48 3.91 -2.60
CA THR A 59 12.84 3.78 -2.07
C THR A 59 13.63 2.63 -2.68
N GLY A 60 12.95 1.62 -3.27
CA GLY A 60 13.56 0.37 -3.71
C GLY A 60 14.01 -0.52 -2.54
N MET A 61 13.57 -0.24 -1.30
CA MET A 61 13.98 -0.95 -0.10
C MET A 61 12.85 -1.80 0.48
N CYS A 62 13.21 -2.86 1.20
CA CYS A 62 12.24 -3.67 1.92
C CYS A 62 11.68 -2.94 3.16
N PRO A 63 10.49 -3.35 3.65
CA PRO A 63 9.85 -2.71 4.81
C PRO A 63 10.71 -2.66 6.07
N GLY A 64 11.50 -3.70 6.33
CA GLY A 64 12.46 -3.73 7.44
C GLY A 64 13.56 -2.68 7.34
N GLU A 65 13.95 -2.31 6.12
CA GLU A 65 14.99 -1.31 5.87
C GLU A 65 14.43 0.11 5.93
N HIS A 66 13.32 0.41 5.24
CA HIS A 66 12.76 1.76 5.24
C HIS A 66 11.94 2.06 6.51
N GLY A 67 11.49 1.04 7.25
CA GLY A 67 10.93 1.15 8.58
C GLY A 67 9.42 1.44 8.63
N LEU A 68 8.72 1.72 7.53
CA LEU A 68 7.26 1.79 7.52
C LEU A 68 6.69 0.38 7.38
N VAL A 69 6.27 -0.20 8.50
CA VAL A 69 5.92 -1.61 8.64
C VAL A 69 4.41 -1.83 8.85
N GLY A 70 3.58 -0.87 8.48
CA GLY A 70 2.13 -0.97 8.56
C GLY A 70 1.40 0.36 8.51
N TYR A 71 0.07 0.30 8.44
CA TYR A 71 -0.82 1.46 8.48
C TYR A 71 -0.84 2.11 9.87
N ARG A 72 -0.85 1.30 10.94
CA ARG A 72 -0.76 1.75 12.33
C ARG A 72 0.47 1.12 12.98
N MET A 73 1.45 1.95 13.32
CA MET A 73 2.73 1.49 13.89
C MET A 73 2.86 1.84 15.36
N ASP A 74 3.36 0.91 16.16
CA ASP A 74 3.75 1.21 17.54
C ASP A 74 5.01 2.08 17.55
N MET A 75 4.87 3.29 18.11
CA MET A 75 5.97 4.24 18.29
C MET A 75 6.48 4.27 19.75
N GLY A 76 6.12 3.27 20.54
CA GLY A 76 6.46 3.15 21.96
C GLY A 76 5.50 3.89 22.87
N SER A 77 5.34 5.19 22.70
CA SER A 77 4.42 6.00 23.52
C SER A 77 2.96 5.99 23.03
N SER A 78 2.75 5.72 21.75
CA SER A 78 1.43 5.63 21.12
C SER A 78 1.48 4.83 19.83
N VAL A 79 0.33 4.60 19.20
CA VAL A 79 0.22 3.99 17.87
C VAL A 79 -0.05 5.09 16.86
N MET A 80 0.88 5.29 15.95
CA MET A 80 0.80 6.28 14.88
C MET A 80 0.03 5.73 13.68
N ASN A 81 -0.97 6.46 13.19
CA ASN A 81 -1.51 6.26 11.87
C ASN A 81 -0.52 6.82 10.84
N THR A 82 0.06 5.97 10.02
CA THR A 82 1.15 6.32 9.10
C THR A 82 0.71 7.28 8.00
N LEU A 83 -0.49 7.09 7.44
CA LEU A 83 -0.99 7.97 6.36
C LEU A 83 -1.33 9.37 6.86
N ARG A 84 -1.83 9.48 8.10
CA ARG A 84 -2.14 10.77 8.75
C ARG A 84 -0.93 11.36 9.45
N TRP A 85 0.10 10.56 9.69
CA TRP A 85 1.29 10.87 10.50
C TRP A 85 0.93 11.42 11.88
N GLY A 86 -0.01 10.76 12.52
CA GLY A 86 -0.60 11.24 13.77
C GLY A 86 -1.18 10.13 14.63
N ASP A 87 -1.48 10.48 15.87
CA ASP A 87 -2.21 9.66 16.84
C ASP A 87 -3.47 10.40 17.33
N GLU A 88 -4.10 9.89 18.36
CA GLU A 88 -5.27 10.51 19.03
C GLU A 88 -5.02 11.94 19.55
N ARG A 89 -3.76 12.30 19.80
CA ARG A 89 -3.34 13.63 20.30
C ARG A 89 -3.05 14.61 19.16
N GLY A 90 -2.97 14.14 17.91
CA GLY A 90 -2.76 14.96 16.72
C GLY A 90 -1.51 14.61 15.91
N ASP A 91 -0.97 15.59 15.21
CA ASP A 91 0.16 15.50 14.32
C ASP A 91 1.47 15.15 15.06
N LEU A 92 2.16 14.12 14.59
CA LEU A 92 3.40 13.62 15.19
C LEU A 92 4.69 14.04 14.45
N ARG A 93 4.64 14.87 13.41
CA ARG A 93 5.82 15.26 12.62
C ARG A 93 6.93 15.91 13.46
N ARG A 94 6.57 16.60 14.55
CA ARG A 94 7.55 17.24 15.44
C ARG A 94 8.26 16.27 16.38
N THR A 95 7.62 15.18 16.76
CA THR A 95 8.16 14.16 17.67
C THR A 95 8.71 12.93 16.95
N HIS A 96 8.18 12.66 15.78
CA HIS A 96 8.55 11.57 14.89
C HIS A 96 8.73 12.13 13.48
N ALA A 97 9.86 12.83 13.26
CA ALA A 97 10.12 13.43 11.96
C ALA A 97 10.11 12.38 10.84
N PRO A 98 9.42 12.64 9.71
CA PRO A 98 9.29 11.66 8.63
C PRO A 98 10.62 11.08 8.14
N ALA A 99 11.66 11.90 8.05
CA ALA A 99 13.00 11.46 7.62
C ALA A 99 13.71 10.58 8.66
N ASP A 100 13.39 10.70 9.96
CA ASP A 100 13.95 9.84 11.00
C ASP A 100 13.23 8.50 11.09
N VAL A 101 11.91 8.52 10.88
CA VAL A 101 11.07 7.31 10.88
C VAL A 101 11.33 6.47 9.63
N GLN A 102 11.48 7.11 8.47
CA GLN A 102 11.81 6.50 7.18
C GLN A 102 13.12 7.15 6.65
N PRO A 103 14.31 6.59 6.93
CA PRO A 103 15.57 7.22 6.58
C PRO A 103 16.06 6.95 5.15
N CYS A 104 15.45 5.99 4.42
CA CYS A 104 15.85 5.67 3.05
C CYS A 104 15.45 6.78 2.09
N VAL A 105 16.37 7.15 1.20
CA VAL A 105 16.15 8.25 0.26
C VAL A 105 15.27 7.79 -0.90
N PRO A 106 14.11 8.43 -1.15
CA PRO A 106 13.25 8.08 -2.27
C PRO A 106 13.93 8.31 -3.62
N PHE A 107 13.56 7.50 -4.61
CA PHE A 107 14.06 7.56 -5.99
C PHE A 107 15.59 7.60 -6.10
N MET A 108 16.29 6.94 -5.16
CA MET A 108 17.77 6.95 -5.08
C MET A 108 18.37 8.36 -5.11
N GLY A 109 17.64 9.36 -4.62
CA GLY A 109 18.03 10.77 -4.61
C GLY A 109 17.80 11.52 -5.93
N VAL A 110 17.22 10.87 -6.94
CA VAL A 110 16.83 11.55 -8.18
C VAL A 110 15.57 12.39 -7.93
N LYS A 111 15.57 13.60 -8.44
CA LYS A 111 14.43 14.51 -8.34
C LYS A 111 13.38 14.13 -9.40
N VAL A 112 12.40 13.35 -9.00
CA VAL A 112 11.33 12.85 -9.86
C VAL A 112 10.08 13.72 -9.72
N PRO A 113 9.42 14.17 -10.82
CA PRO A 113 8.10 14.78 -10.75
C PRO A 113 7.04 13.74 -10.33
N VAL A 114 6.22 14.11 -9.34
CA VAL A 114 5.18 13.27 -8.76
C VAL A 114 3.81 13.87 -9.02
N VAL A 115 3.02 13.20 -9.84
CA VAL A 115 1.66 13.59 -10.22
C VAL A 115 0.67 12.91 -9.27
N SER A 116 0.30 13.58 -8.18
CA SER A 116 -0.61 13.07 -7.15
C SER A 116 -1.66 14.10 -6.77
N LYS A 117 -2.62 13.74 -5.91
CA LYS A 117 -3.61 14.72 -5.40
C LYS A 117 -2.91 15.88 -4.70
N ALA A 118 -3.29 17.13 -5.04
CA ALA A 118 -2.73 18.33 -4.44
C ALA A 118 -2.90 18.37 -2.90
N GLU A 119 -3.97 17.75 -2.38
CA GLU A 119 -4.23 17.68 -0.94
C GLU A 119 -3.24 16.79 -0.18
N LEU A 120 -2.47 15.95 -0.87
CA LEU A 120 -1.49 15.05 -0.26
C LEU A 120 -0.08 15.66 -0.19
N GLU A 121 0.19 16.79 -0.84
CA GLU A 121 1.55 17.34 -0.99
C GLU A 121 2.27 17.58 0.34
N ASP A 122 1.56 18.10 1.35
CA ASP A 122 2.16 18.51 2.63
C ASP A 122 1.87 17.53 3.77
N THR A 123 1.55 16.26 3.47
CA THR A 123 1.33 15.26 4.53
C THR A 123 2.64 14.69 5.06
N GLY A 124 2.66 14.26 6.32
CA GLY A 124 3.84 13.61 6.90
C GLY A 124 4.22 12.31 6.18
N PHE A 125 3.23 11.58 5.67
CA PHE A 125 3.47 10.38 4.87
C PHE A 125 4.11 10.74 3.51
N THR A 126 3.63 11.80 2.84
CA THR A 126 4.25 12.30 1.60
C THR A 126 5.70 12.72 1.83
N GLU A 127 5.97 13.42 2.91
CA GLU A 127 7.34 13.76 3.30
C GLU A 127 8.18 12.49 3.55
N ALA A 128 7.63 11.45 4.15
CA ALA A 128 8.34 10.21 4.41
C ALA A 128 8.76 9.49 3.12
N HIS A 129 7.83 9.28 2.17
CA HIS A 129 8.09 8.41 1.02
C HIS A 129 8.40 9.14 -0.29
N LEU A 130 8.22 10.47 -0.36
CA LEU A 130 8.43 11.27 -1.57
C LEU A 130 9.34 12.49 -1.36
N ARG A 131 10.00 12.63 -0.19
CA ARG A 131 10.89 13.78 0.04
C ARG A 131 11.95 13.90 -1.05
N GLY A 132 12.20 15.12 -1.49
CA GLY A 132 13.14 15.41 -2.58
C GLY A 132 12.56 15.28 -3.98
N SER A 133 11.34 14.78 -4.14
CA SER A 133 10.61 14.79 -5.41
C SER A 133 10.07 16.21 -5.74
N THR A 134 9.49 16.35 -6.94
CA THR A 134 8.84 17.60 -7.36
C THR A 134 7.34 17.36 -7.48
N PRO A 135 6.52 17.86 -6.54
CA PRO A 135 5.07 17.65 -6.60
C PRO A 135 4.45 18.36 -7.81
N ARG A 136 3.45 17.75 -8.39
CA ARG A 136 2.60 18.21 -9.48
C ARG A 136 1.16 17.85 -9.17
N GLY A 137 0.55 18.62 -8.30
CA GLY A 137 -0.77 18.34 -7.75
C GLY A 137 -1.89 18.39 -8.78
N TRP A 138 -2.70 17.35 -8.83
CA TRP A 138 -3.96 17.36 -9.55
C TRP A 138 -5.16 17.50 -8.61
N ARG A 139 -6.25 18.08 -9.08
CA ARG A 139 -7.52 18.22 -8.33
C ARG A 139 -8.63 17.37 -8.91
N VAL A 140 -8.57 17.07 -10.20
CA VAL A 140 -9.50 16.19 -10.93
C VAL A 140 -8.70 15.22 -11.80
N ALA A 141 -9.10 13.95 -11.84
CA ALA A 141 -8.35 12.87 -12.50
C ALA A 141 -8.10 13.15 -14.00
N SER A 142 -9.01 13.83 -14.67
CA SER A 142 -8.86 14.21 -16.09
C SER A 142 -7.68 15.12 -16.39
N SER A 143 -7.07 15.77 -15.39
CA SER A 143 -5.86 16.56 -15.58
C SER A 143 -4.56 15.74 -15.53
N ILE A 144 -4.60 14.50 -15.06
CA ILE A 144 -3.42 13.63 -14.96
C ILE A 144 -2.73 13.44 -16.32
N PRO A 145 -3.43 13.05 -17.42
CA PRO A 145 -2.79 12.89 -18.72
C PRO A 145 -2.13 14.18 -19.22
N VAL A 146 -2.79 15.31 -19.02
CA VAL A 146 -2.29 16.64 -19.45
C VAL A 146 -1.01 17.01 -18.68
N ILE A 147 -0.96 16.77 -17.37
CA ILE A 147 0.24 17.04 -16.55
C ILE A 147 1.39 16.13 -16.99
N ILE A 148 1.12 14.85 -17.23
CA ILE A 148 2.12 13.88 -17.72
C ILE A 148 2.68 14.35 -19.08
N GLU A 149 1.83 14.71 -20.04
CA GLU A 149 2.22 15.22 -21.35
C GLU A 149 3.15 16.45 -21.23
N GLN A 150 2.78 17.42 -20.39
CA GLN A 150 3.58 18.62 -20.14
C GLN A 150 4.96 18.29 -19.55
N LEU A 151 5.05 17.34 -18.63
CA LEU A 151 6.32 16.90 -18.04
C LEU A 151 7.21 16.17 -19.04
N LEU A 152 6.63 15.31 -19.86
CA LEU A 152 7.35 14.62 -20.94
C LEU A 152 7.86 15.63 -21.99
N ALA A 153 7.05 16.62 -22.37
CA ALA A 153 7.43 17.69 -23.28
C ALA A 153 8.55 18.58 -22.70
N ALA A 154 8.61 18.75 -21.37
CA ALA A 154 9.69 19.43 -20.66
C ALA A 154 10.99 18.59 -20.57
N GLY A 155 10.97 17.33 -21.04
CA GLY A 155 12.15 16.46 -21.08
C GLY A 155 12.38 15.66 -19.81
N GLU A 156 11.41 15.54 -18.91
CA GLU A 156 11.55 14.73 -17.68
C GLU A 156 11.77 13.25 -18.06
N PRO A 157 12.86 12.62 -17.60
CA PRO A 157 13.19 11.24 -17.99
C PRO A 157 12.27 10.20 -17.35
N ILE A 158 11.70 10.53 -16.19
CA ILE A 158 10.75 9.68 -15.46
C ILE A 158 9.68 10.53 -14.83
N VAL A 159 8.42 10.07 -14.86
CA VAL A 159 7.27 10.67 -14.19
C VAL A 159 6.61 9.60 -13.34
N TYR A 160 6.39 9.86 -12.06
CA TYR A 160 5.60 9.00 -11.17
C TYR A 160 4.21 9.60 -10.99
N ALA A 161 3.18 8.83 -11.29
CA ALA A 161 1.79 9.23 -11.14
C ALA A 161 1.04 8.28 -10.19
N TYR A 162 0.18 8.82 -9.35
CA TYR A 162 -0.58 8.07 -8.35
C TYR A 162 -2.06 8.45 -8.40
N TYR A 163 -2.91 7.40 -8.41
CA TYR A 163 -4.36 7.52 -8.40
C TYR A 163 -4.99 6.60 -7.34
N ASP A 164 -5.78 7.16 -6.42
CA ASP A 164 -6.34 6.48 -5.24
C ASP A 164 -7.84 6.20 -5.30
N GLY A 165 -8.49 6.47 -6.43
CA GLY A 165 -9.96 6.38 -6.54
C GLY A 165 -10.49 4.96 -6.38
N LEU A 166 -9.80 3.98 -6.95
CA LEU A 166 -10.26 2.58 -6.93
C LEU A 166 -10.23 2.00 -5.52
N ASP A 167 -9.16 2.25 -4.76
CA ASP A 167 -9.04 1.85 -3.36
C ASP A 167 -10.15 2.47 -2.50
N LYS A 168 -10.37 3.78 -2.62
CA LYS A 168 -11.42 4.48 -1.87
C LYS A 168 -12.81 3.93 -2.12
N VAL A 169 -13.14 3.69 -3.40
CA VAL A 169 -14.45 3.14 -3.77
C VAL A 169 -14.62 1.73 -3.23
N SER A 170 -13.58 0.89 -3.30
CA SER A 170 -13.65 -0.48 -2.77
C SER A 170 -13.83 -0.50 -1.25
N HIS A 171 -13.11 0.35 -0.52
CA HIS A 171 -13.28 0.50 0.92
C HIS A 171 -14.70 0.92 1.31
N GLU A 172 -15.30 1.87 0.58
CA GLU A 172 -16.60 2.41 0.93
C GLU A 172 -17.76 1.53 0.45
N ARG A 173 -17.67 0.96 -0.76
CA ARG A 173 -18.79 0.32 -1.47
C ARG A 173 -18.61 -1.16 -1.73
N GLY A 174 -17.42 -1.71 -1.51
CA GLY A 174 -17.10 -3.10 -1.85
C GLY A 174 -17.02 -3.34 -3.35
N PHE A 175 -16.90 -4.61 -3.72
CA PHE A 175 -16.93 -5.02 -5.13
C PHE A 175 -18.38 -5.04 -5.64
N GLY A 176 -18.65 -4.28 -6.69
CA GLY A 176 -19.97 -4.15 -7.29
C GLY A 176 -20.04 -2.98 -8.27
N PRO A 177 -21.23 -2.46 -8.58
CA PRO A 177 -21.41 -1.46 -9.64
C PRO A 177 -20.57 -0.19 -9.47
N HIS A 178 -20.31 0.25 -8.22
CA HIS A 178 -19.48 1.43 -7.96
C HIS A 178 -18.00 1.13 -8.26
N TYR A 179 -17.48 -0.03 -7.82
CA TYR A 179 -16.13 -0.48 -8.14
C TYR A 179 -15.94 -0.66 -9.63
N ASP A 180 -16.90 -1.30 -10.30
CA ASP A 180 -16.88 -1.51 -11.75
C ASP A 180 -16.91 -0.20 -12.53
N ALA A 181 -17.64 0.82 -12.05
CA ALA A 181 -17.64 2.15 -12.64
C ALA A 181 -16.29 2.86 -12.49
N GLU A 182 -15.67 2.77 -11.31
CA GLU A 182 -14.37 3.35 -11.04
C GLU A 182 -13.25 2.63 -11.81
N LEU A 183 -13.29 1.30 -11.88
CA LEU A 183 -12.35 0.52 -12.69
C LEU A 183 -12.44 0.91 -14.19
N ARG A 184 -13.65 1.16 -14.70
CA ARG A 184 -13.83 1.68 -16.06
C ARG A 184 -13.25 3.09 -16.23
N ALA A 185 -13.31 3.92 -15.19
CA ALA A 185 -12.69 5.25 -15.19
C ALA A 185 -11.16 5.13 -15.18
N CYS A 186 -10.60 4.19 -14.41
CA CYS A 186 -9.16 3.88 -14.43
C CYS A 186 -8.70 3.37 -15.80
N ASP A 187 -9.47 2.48 -16.44
CA ASP A 187 -9.19 1.98 -17.79
C ASP A 187 -9.16 3.11 -18.83
N ARG A 188 -10.13 4.03 -18.74
CA ARG A 188 -10.17 5.22 -19.58
C ARG A 188 -8.99 6.15 -19.31
N LEU A 189 -8.61 6.37 -18.05
CA LEU A 189 -7.43 7.17 -17.68
C LEU A 189 -6.17 6.61 -18.34
N VAL A 190 -5.98 5.28 -18.29
CA VAL A 190 -4.85 4.61 -18.94
C VAL A 190 -4.88 4.80 -20.45
N ALA A 191 -6.05 4.63 -21.09
CA ALA A 191 -6.21 4.87 -22.53
C ALA A 191 -5.89 6.32 -22.94
N ASP A 192 -6.34 7.30 -22.15
CA ASP A 192 -6.09 8.73 -22.40
C ASP A 192 -4.59 9.07 -22.21
N ILE A 193 -3.91 8.49 -21.23
CA ILE A 193 -2.46 8.62 -21.08
C ILE A 193 -1.76 8.00 -22.29
N MET A 194 -2.06 6.76 -22.67
CA MET A 194 -1.46 6.08 -23.83
C MET A 194 -1.59 6.89 -25.13
N ALA A 195 -2.75 7.49 -25.35
CA ALA A 195 -3.02 8.29 -26.53
C ALA A 195 -2.21 9.59 -26.58
N SER A 196 -1.74 10.11 -25.45
CA SER A 196 -0.95 11.34 -25.36
C SER A 196 0.58 11.09 -25.33
N LEU A 197 1.02 9.83 -25.24
CA LEU A 197 2.46 9.51 -25.13
C LEU A 197 3.20 9.80 -26.45
N PRO A 198 4.34 10.51 -26.41
CA PRO A 198 5.26 10.59 -27.53
C PRO A 198 5.95 9.25 -27.83
N ASP A 199 6.43 9.08 -29.07
CA ASP A 199 7.23 7.93 -29.44
C ASP A 199 8.45 7.72 -28.53
N GLY A 200 8.70 6.48 -28.15
CA GLY A 200 9.80 6.10 -27.27
C GLY A 200 9.55 6.40 -25.78
N VAL A 201 8.30 6.62 -25.39
CA VAL A 201 7.89 6.66 -23.98
C VAL A 201 7.30 5.31 -23.58
N ALA A 202 7.77 4.76 -22.45
CA ALA A 202 7.16 3.59 -21.83
C ALA A 202 6.24 3.99 -20.68
N LEU A 203 5.01 3.48 -20.69
CA LEU A 203 4.07 3.53 -19.57
C LEU A 203 4.10 2.20 -18.82
N TYR A 204 4.37 2.26 -17.54
CA TYR A 204 4.22 1.14 -16.60
C TYR A 204 2.99 1.41 -15.74
N VAL A 205 2.08 0.44 -15.67
CA VAL A 205 0.92 0.50 -14.77
C VAL A 205 1.06 -0.60 -13.74
N THR A 206 0.98 -0.24 -12.46
CA THR A 206 1.07 -1.16 -11.34
C THR A 206 0.15 -0.72 -10.20
N ALA A 207 0.16 -1.48 -9.10
CA ALA A 207 -0.55 -1.17 -7.87
C ALA A 207 0.35 -1.45 -6.65
N ASP A 208 -0.08 -0.98 -5.52
CA ASP A 208 0.56 -1.22 -4.22
C ASP A 208 0.02 -2.47 -3.53
N HIS A 209 -1.24 -2.82 -3.73
CA HIS A 209 -1.91 -4.03 -3.25
C HIS A 209 -3.20 -4.31 -4.03
N GLY A 210 -3.75 -5.51 -3.83
CA GLY A 210 -5.13 -5.83 -4.16
C GLY A 210 -6.03 -5.70 -2.93
N GLN A 211 -7.22 -6.34 -2.96
CA GLN A 211 -8.23 -6.17 -1.92
C GLN A 211 -9.05 -7.43 -1.69
N VAL A 212 -9.65 -7.55 -0.49
CA VAL A 212 -10.61 -8.60 -0.13
C VAL A 212 -11.88 -7.95 0.41
N GLN A 213 -13.03 -8.42 -0.05
CA GLN A 213 -14.31 -7.97 0.47
C GLN A 213 -14.65 -8.69 1.77
N VAL A 214 -14.55 -7.98 2.89
CA VAL A 214 -14.83 -8.51 4.22
C VAL A 214 -16.24 -8.13 4.73
N GLY A 215 -16.77 -6.99 4.30
CA GLY A 215 -18.09 -6.52 4.72
C GLY A 215 -18.21 -6.47 6.24
N GLY A 216 -19.20 -7.19 6.77
CA GLY A 216 -19.45 -7.29 8.22
C GLY A 216 -18.68 -8.39 8.95
N ASN A 217 -17.77 -9.11 8.31
CA ASN A 217 -16.99 -10.19 8.94
C ASN A 217 -15.87 -9.61 9.84
N ILE A 218 -16.26 -8.89 10.88
CA ILE A 218 -15.38 -8.24 11.83
C ILE A 218 -15.25 -9.08 13.08
N LEU A 219 -14.07 -9.62 13.34
CA LEU A 219 -13.78 -10.46 14.48
C LEU A 219 -13.28 -9.63 15.66
N GLN A 220 -14.07 -9.64 16.75
CA GLN A 220 -13.67 -9.09 18.03
C GLN A 220 -12.63 -9.99 18.69
N GLN A 221 -11.63 -9.40 19.35
CA GLN A 221 -10.67 -10.17 20.12
C GLN A 221 -11.30 -10.71 21.39
N PRO A 222 -11.27 -12.03 21.64
CA PRO A 222 -11.80 -12.62 22.86
C PRO A 222 -11.08 -12.13 24.12
N THR A 223 -11.77 -12.23 25.26
CA THR A 223 -11.27 -11.77 26.56
C THR A 223 -9.96 -12.46 26.95
N GLU A 224 -9.80 -13.74 26.66
CA GLU A 224 -8.62 -14.55 26.94
C GLU A 224 -7.40 -14.08 26.14
N VAL A 225 -7.57 -13.69 24.87
CA VAL A 225 -6.53 -13.07 24.05
C VAL A 225 -6.19 -11.69 24.62
N MET A 226 -7.22 -10.84 24.86
CA MET A 226 -7.03 -9.47 25.36
C MET A 226 -6.44 -9.40 26.77
N ALA A 227 -6.60 -10.44 27.60
CA ALA A 227 -5.93 -10.53 28.89
C ALA A 227 -4.39 -10.53 28.76
N CYS A 228 -3.88 -11.10 27.65
CA CYS A 228 -2.45 -11.15 27.35
C CYS A 228 -1.94 -9.93 26.58
N VAL A 229 -2.83 -9.07 26.03
CA VAL A 229 -2.48 -7.95 25.14
C VAL A 229 -2.30 -6.65 25.91
N ALA A 230 -1.18 -6.00 25.72
CA ALA A 230 -0.92 -4.64 26.22
C ALA A 230 -1.40 -3.57 25.22
N ARG A 231 -1.26 -3.85 23.90
CA ARG A 231 -1.55 -2.91 22.81
C ARG A 231 -1.80 -3.66 21.51
N GLN A 232 -2.59 -3.06 20.62
CA GLN A 232 -2.74 -3.49 19.23
C GLN A 232 -2.15 -2.45 18.27
N SER A 233 -1.65 -2.91 17.11
CA SER A 233 -1.22 -2.07 15.99
C SER A 233 -1.42 -2.81 14.67
N GLY A 234 -0.90 -2.31 13.56
CA GLY A 234 -1.14 -2.88 12.23
C GLY A 234 -2.49 -2.45 11.65
N GLU A 235 -3.05 -3.27 10.82
CA GLU A 235 -4.34 -3.06 10.15
C GLU A 235 -5.29 -4.23 10.35
N GLY A 236 -6.52 -4.07 9.89
CA GLY A 236 -7.56 -5.07 10.17
C GLY A 236 -7.26 -6.48 9.64
N ARG A 237 -6.46 -6.61 8.57
CA ARG A 237 -6.12 -7.92 8.00
C ARG A 237 -4.69 -8.39 8.32
N PHE A 238 -3.88 -7.50 8.94
CA PHE A 238 -2.55 -7.80 9.49
C PHE A 238 -2.43 -7.14 10.85
N ARG A 239 -3.00 -7.78 11.88
CA ARG A 239 -3.11 -7.22 13.23
C ARG A 239 -1.92 -7.64 14.09
N TRP A 240 -1.12 -6.68 14.54
CA TRP A 240 -0.11 -6.91 15.55
C TRP A 240 -0.70 -6.86 16.96
N LEU A 241 -0.39 -7.85 17.76
CA LEU A 241 -0.68 -7.92 19.18
C LEU A 241 0.64 -7.80 19.95
N HIS A 242 0.75 -6.79 20.80
CA HIS A 242 1.88 -6.56 21.68
C HIS A 242 1.55 -7.17 23.03
N ALA A 243 2.35 -8.13 23.49
CA ALA A 243 2.11 -8.87 24.72
C ALA A 243 2.31 -8.00 25.97
N ARG A 244 1.54 -8.27 27.01
CA ARG A 244 1.93 -7.85 28.37
C ARG A 244 3.23 -8.56 28.77
N ARG A 245 4.03 -7.89 29.57
CA ARG A 245 5.31 -8.44 30.05
C ARG A 245 5.13 -9.83 30.65
N GLY A 246 5.79 -10.83 30.07
CA GLY A 246 5.77 -12.22 30.49
C GLY A 246 4.58 -13.03 30.01
N ALA A 247 3.69 -12.45 29.18
CA ALA A 247 2.52 -13.13 28.62
C ALA A 247 2.72 -13.56 27.15
N GLU A 248 3.94 -13.48 26.59
CA GLU A 248 4.22 -13.71 25.18
C GLU A 248 3.80 -15.11 24.74
N ARG A 249 4.10 -16.15 25.55
CA ARG A 249 3.75 -17.54 25.26
C ARG A 249 2.25 -17.80 25.37
N ASP A 250 1.62 -17.23 26.39
CA ASP A 250 0.18 -17.37 26.61
C ASP A 250 -0.60 -16.70 25.48
N LEU A 251 -0.12 -15.52 25.01
CA LEU A 251 -0.69 -14.82 23.86
C LEU A 251 -0.64 -15.68 22.61
N VAL A 252 0.50 -16.29 22.29
CA VAL A 252 0.65 -17.19 21.12
C VAL A 252 -0.37 -18.34 21.22
N SER A 253 -0.44 -19.00 22.38
CA SER A 253 -1.34 -20.15 22.60
C SER A 253 -2.80 -19.75 22.44
N ALA A 254 -3.22 -18.66 23.06
CA ALA A 254 -4.59 -18.14 22.97
C ALA A 254 -4.95 -17.74 21.52
N CYS A 255 -4.02 -17.08 20.80
CA CYS A 255 -4.25 -16.73 19.40
C CYS A 255 -4.38 -17.94 18.49
N ILE A 256 -3.57 -18.98 18.68
CA ILE A 256 -3.67 -20.23 17.91
C ILE A 256 -5.01 -20.91 18.16
N GLU A 257 -5.42 -21.03 19.43
CA GLU A 257 -6.68 -21.67 19.80
C GLU A 257 -7.91 -20.98 19.16
N VAL A 258 -7.88 -19.65 19.08
CA VAL A 258 -9.06 -18.88 18.64
C VAL A 258 -9.04 -18.57 17.15
N HIS A 259 -7.87 -18.31 16.54
CA HIS A 259 -7.80 -17.71 15.22
C HIS A 259 -7.16 -18.58 14.13
N SER A 260 -6.62 -19.77 14.47
CA SER A 260 -5.92 -20.61 13.47
C SER A 260 -6.80 -21.07 12.31
N ASP A 261 -8.11 -21.11 12.47
CA ASP A 261 -9.05 -21.47 11.41
C ASP A 261 -9.16 -20.39 10.32
N VAL A 262 -9.00 -19.12 10.66
CA VAL A 262 -9.25 -17.96 9.79
C VAL A 262 -8.01 -17.09 9.51
N ALA A 263 -6.89 -17.37 10.20
CA ALA A 263 -5.66 -16.60 10.08
C ALA A 263 -4.40 -17.46 10.20
N TRP A 264 -3.32 -16.99 9.63
CA TRP A 264 -1.98 -17.36 10.05
C TRP A 264 -1.67 -16.62 11.35
N VAL A 265 -1.46 -17.37 12.43
CA VAL A 265 -0.99 -16.84 13.71
C VAL A 265 0.53 -16.96 13.70
N VAL A 266 1.23 -15.85 13.54
CA VAL A 266 2.68 -15.82 13.29
C VAL A 266 3.37 -15.00 14.36
N THR A 267 4.43 -15.54 14.94
CA THR A 267 5.25 -14.78 15.89
C THR A 267 6.17 -13.80 15.16
N ARG A 268 6.60 -12.74 15.86
CA ARG A 268 7.61 -11.82 15.34
C ARG A 268 8.89 -12.55 14.92
N ASP A 269 9.36 -13.50 15.73
CA ASP A 269 10.59 -14.23 15.45
C ASP A 269 10.46 -15.08 14.17
N GLN A 270 9.32 -15.72 13.97
CA GLN A 270 9.01 -16.46 12.74
C GLN A 270 8.98 -15.54 11.50
N ILE A 271 8.32 -14.37 11.59
CA ILE A 271 8.30 -13.37 10.52
C ILE A 271 9.71 -12.90 10.14
N LEU A 272 10.58 -12.73 11.15
CA LEU A 272 11.99 -12.35 10.92
C LEU A 272 12.78 -13.49 10.27
N GLU A 273 12.61 -14.73 10.73
CA GLU A 273 13.27 -15.91 10.18
C GLU A 273 12.86 -16.15 8.72
N GLU A 274 11.57 -16.01 8.42
CA GLU A 274 11.00 -16.14 7.08
C GLU A 274 11.19 -14.89 6.21
N GLN A 275 11.79 -13.83 6.75
CA GLN A 275 12.13 -12.58 6.04
C GLN A 275 10.95 -11.85 5.39
N TRP A 276 9.78 -11.83 6.03
CA TRP A 276 8.60 -11.17 5.47
C TRP A 276 8.79 -9.66 5.23
N PHE A 277 9.63 -9.01 6.05
CA PHE A 277 10.00 -7.60 5.91
C PHE A 277 11.33 -7.39 5.17
N GLY A 278 11.81 -8.43 4.47
CA GLY A 278 13.11 -8.44 3.80
C GLY A 278 14.26 -8.97 4.70
N PRO A 279 15.44 -9.16 4.10
CA PRO A 279 16.58 -9.81 4.78
C PRO A 279 17.19 -8.94 5.89
N VAL A 280 16.90 -7.64 5.89
CA VAL A 280 17.45 -6.70 6.88
C VAL A 280 16.29 -5.97 7.56
N VAL A 281 16.16 -6.13 8.87
CA VAL A 281 15.21 -5.38 9.69
C VAL A 281 15.98 -4.49 10.65
N ARG A 282 15.92 -3.18 10.45
CA ARG A 282 16.61 -2.21 11.31
C ARG A 282 16.04 -2.22 12.73
N PRO A 283 16.86 -1.94 13.76
CA PRO A 283 16.39 -1.94 15.15
C PRO A 283 15.18 -1.02 15.40
N ALA A 284 15.06 0.09 14.66
CA ALA A 284 13.92 0.97 14.76
C ALA A 284 12.64 0.34 14.20
N ALA A 285 12.72 -0.37 13.07
CA ALA A 285 11.61 -1.12 12.49
C ALA A 285 11.19 -2.28 13.41
N LEU A 286 12.15 -3.04 13.92
CA LEU A 286 11.92 -4.16 14.83
C LEU A 286 11.10 -3.74 16.06
N ARG A 287 11.38 -2.57 16.64
CA ARG A 287 10.63 -2.06 17.81
C ARG A 287 9.18 -1.70 17.53
N ARG A 288 8.79 -1.57 16.26
CA ARG A 288 7.42 -1.26 15.82
C ARG A 288 6.55 -2.50 15.65
N LEU A 289 7.18 -3.68 15.60
CA LEU A 289 6.49 -4.96 15.43
C LEU A 289 5.95 -5.46 16.77
N GLY A 290 4.75 -6.06 16.74
CA GLY A 290 4.19 -6.77 17.88
C GLY A 290 4.86 -8.11 18.13
N ASP A 291 4.42 -8.83 19.15
CA ASP A 291 4.93 -10.15 19.48
C ASP A 291 4.26 -11.26 18.65
N VAL A 292 2.98 -11.05 18.32
CA VAL A 292 2.16 -11.95 17.48
C VAL A 292 1.46 -11.14 16.41
N ALA A 293 1.48 -11.63 15.18
CA ALA A 293 0.67 -11.14 14.07
C ALA A 293 -0.50 -12.09 13.79
N LEU A 294 -1.71 -11.55 13.72
CA LEU A 294 -2.86 -12.21 13.13
C LEU A 294 -2.96 -11.77 11.68
N VAL A 295 -2.63 -12.66 10.76
CA VAL A 295 -2.62 -12.38 9.31
C VAL A 295 -3.82 -13.10 8.69
N ALA A 296 -4.83 -12.36 8.28
CA ALA A 296 -6.10 -12.93 7.83
C ALA A 296 -5.92 -13.82 6.59
N ARG A 297 -6.41 -15.03 6.65
CA ARG A 297 -6.44 -15.98 5.54
C ARG A 297 -7.78 -15.97 4.82
N ASP A 298 -8.86 -15.88 5.60
CA ASP A 298 -10.22 -15.83 5.12
C ASP A 298 -10.71 -14.39 4.96
N ASP A 299 -11.94 -14.20 4.48
CA ASP A 299 -12.57 -12.88 4.25
C ASP A 299 -13.02 -12.24 5.58
N VAL A 300 -12.09 -12.05 6.50
CA VAL A 300 -12.32 -11.50 7.84
C VAL A 300 -11.39 -10.31 8.11
N THR A 301 -11.73 -9.52 9.11
CA THR A 301 -10.89 -8.45 9.66
C THR A 301 -10.89 -8.52 11.18
N PHE A 302 -9.75 -8.23 11.80
CA PHE A 302 -9.59 -8.19 13.25
C PHE A 302 -9.85 -6.79 13.76
N ASP A 303 -10.79 -6.66 14.68
CA ASP A 303 -11.16 -5.37 15.26
C ASP A 303 -10.05 -4.81 16.17
N ASP A 304 -9.93 -3.49 16.13
CA ASP A 304 -9.21 -2.70 17.13
C ASP A 304 -10.07 -1.47 17.42
N PRO A 305 -10.66 -1.36 18.61
CA PRO A 305 -11.52 -0.22 18.98
C PRO A 305 -10.83 1.15 18.84
N ALA A 306 -9.48 1.16 18.85
CA ALA A 306 -8.69 2.38 18.60
C ALA A 306 -8.54 2.72 17.10
N ASP A 307 -8.99 1.85 16.20
CA ASP A 307 -8.95 2.04 14.74
C ASP A 307 -10.34 2.43 14.18
N GLY A 308 -11.05 3.28 14.90
CA GLY A 308 -12.38 3.75 14.52
C GLY A 308 -12.36 4.65 13.27
N GLY A 309 -13.13 4.28 12.24
CA GLY A 309 -13.39 5.09 11.05
C GLY A 309 -14.83 5.64 11.06
N HIS A 310 -15.13 6.54 10.11
CA HIS A 310 -16.49 7.12 9.97
C HIS A 310 -17.51 6.13 9.40
N PHE A 311 -17.07 5.02 8.81
CA PHE A 311 -17.91 3.98 8.23
C PHE A 311 -17.19 2.61 8.26
N VAL A 312 -17.98 1.55 8.13
CA VAL A 312 -17.45 0.18 8.05
C VAL A 312 -16.88 -0.04 6.66
N LEU A 313 -15.58 -0.36 6.59
CA LEU A 313 -14.92 -0.67 5.34
C LEU A 313 -15.43 -1.99 4.77
N GLN A 314 -15.90 -1.96 3.52
CA GLN A 314 -16.42 -3.13 2.81
C GLN A 314 -15.31 -4.03 2.29
N CYS A 315 -14.33 -3.45 1.56
CA CYS A 315 -13.09 -4.13 1.22
C CYS A 315 -11.99 -3.69 2.17
N ARG A 316 -11.02 -4.60 2.36
CA ARG A 316 -9.80 -4.36 3.14
C ARG A 316 -8.63 -5.09 2.49
N HIS A 317 -7.45 -4.70 2.91
CA HIS A 317 -6.17 -5.27 2.52
C HIS A 317 -5.23 -5.29 3.73
N GLY A 318 -3.99 -5.76 3.55
CA GLY A 318 -2.98 -5.84 4.60
C GLY A 318 -2.40 -7.24 4.73
N SER A 319 -3.18 -8.28 4.41
CA SER A 319 -2.77 -9.67 4.54
C SER A 319 -1.88 -10.15 3.38
N MET A 320 -1.51 -11.40 3.42
CA MET A 320 -0.63 -12.07 2.46
C MET A 320 -1.39 -13.02 1.52
N THR A 321 -2.72 -12.86 1.39
CA THR A 321 -3.49 -13.66 0.44
C THR A 321 -3.17 -13.26 -1.00
N PRO A 322 -3.26 -14.18 -1.98
CA PRO A 322 -3.04 -13.84 -3.39
C PRO A 322 -3.85 -12.63 -3.87
N ALA A 323 -5.11 -12.50 -3.39
CA ALA A 323 -5.99 -11.39 -3.74
C ALA A 323 -5.47 -10.02 -3.28
N GLU A 324 -4.58 -9.97 -2.30
CA GLU A 324 -3.99 -8.75 -1.73
C GLU A 324 -2.56 -8.52 -2.19
N VAL A 325 -1.74 -9.60 -2.25
CA VAL A 325 -0.30 -9.48 -2.53
C VAL A 325 -0.01 -9.46 -4.03
N GLU A 326 -0.83 -10.09 -4.87
CA GLU A 326 -0.60 -10.13 -6.31
C GLU A 326 -1.15 -8.88 -7.00
N VAL A 327 -0.25 -8.13 -7.64
CA VAL A 327 -0.55 -6.89 -8.35
C VAL A 327 -0.04 -6.94 -9.79
N PRO A 328 -0.66 -6.20 -10.72
CA PRO A 328 -0.20 -6.17 -12.10
C PRO A 328 1.09 -5.35 -12.25
N LEU A 329 1.96 -5.77 -13.15
CA LEU A 329 2.97 -4.92 -13.79
C LEU A 329 2.72 -4.96 -15.28
N LEU A 330 2.02 -3.95 -15.79
CA LEU A 330 1.62 -3.83 -17.19
C LEU A 330 2.51 -2.79 -17.89
N VAL A 331 2.78 -3.00 -19.17
CA VAL A 331 3.68 -2.14 -19.94
C VAL A 331 3.09 -1.82 -21.30
N HIS A 332 3.18 -0.55 -21.67
CA HIS A 332 2.95 -0.05 -23.01
C HIS A 332 4.14 0.78 -23.46
N VAL A 333 4.64 0.56 -24.68
CA VAL A 333 5.67 1.40 -25.31
C VAL A 333 5.04 2.09 -26.50
N ALA A 334 4.98 3.42 -26.46
CA ALA A 334 4.45 4.21 -27.56
C ALA A 334 5.37 4.09 -28.80
N GLN A 335 4.79 3.64 -29.89
CA GLN A 335 5.40 3.51 -31.22
C GLN A 335 4.41 4.04 -32.25
N ARG A 336 4.88 4.87 -33.15
CA ARG A 336 4.10 5.30 -34.34
C ARG A 336 4.24 4.32 -35.48
#